data_218e11be33777ac68c2d515f12b3fffe
#
_entry.id   218e11be33777ac68c2d515f12b3fffe
#
_cell.length_a   1.000
_cell.length_b   1.000
_cell.length_c   1.000
_cell.angle_alpha   90.00
_cell.angle_beta   90.00
_cell.angle_gamma   90.00
#
_symmetry.space_group_name_H-M   'P 1'
#
loop_
_entity.id
_entity.type
_entity.pdbx_description
1 polymer ?
#
loop_
_entity_poly.entity_id
_entity_poly.type
_entity_poly.pdbx_seq_one_letter_code
_entity_poly.pdbx_strand_id
1 'polypeptide(L)'
;PRSRNCGKIKVLGWQLKFERSGDMISTKNLSGLPDVNRLKAFCKGLAALDIIMLEKEWSFIRHYTYNPIWRKGKEAFWATDGSEQSMIIMFTSEGCVINGVDSELYDWEEKLPRIEDLTNGMPSALQKLMNSREVKKMKSTFCVWTEDGVVWHCNPMAGEDASKDLLSMID
;
A
#
# COMPACT_ATOMS: atom_id res chain seq x y z
N PRO A 1 -39.10 -14.18 1.95
CA PRO A 1 -37.87 -14.91 1.80
C PRO A 1 -36.77 -13.96 1.37
N ARG A 2 -35.85 -13.67 2.28
CA ARG A 2 -34.68 -12.81 2.01
C ARG A 2 -33.61 -13.70 1.40
N SER A 3 -33.30 -13.52 0.12
CA SER A 3 -32.14 -14.13 -0.54
C SER A 3 -30.87 -13.53 0.05
N ARG A 4 -30.07 -14.35 0.73
CA ARG A 4 -28.72 -13.99 1.11
C ARG A 4 -27.86 -14.07 -0.16
N ASN A 5 -27.42 -12.93 -0.65
CA ASN A 5 -26.36 -12.90 -1.66
C ASN A 5 -25.07 -13.39 -1.02
N CYS A 6 -24.75 -14.65 -1.28
CA CYS A 6 -23.48 -15.24 -0.94
C CYS A 6 -22.49 -14.85 -2.05
N GLY A 7 -21.59 -13.91 -1.75
CA GLY A 7 -20.53 -13.53 -2.68
C GLY A 7 -19.70 -14.74 -3.08
N LYS A 8 -19.52 -14.96 -4.38
CA LYS A 8 -18.70 -16.05 -4.90
C LYS A 8 -17.21 -15.69 -4.74
N ILE A 9 -16.50 -16.50 -3.96
CA ILE A 9 -15.03 -16.42 -3.86
C ILE A 9 -14.46 -17.01 -5.16
N LYS A 10 -13.84 -16.19 -6.00
CA LYS A 10 -13.01 -16.66 -7.11
C LYS A 10 -11.56 -16.70 -6.65
N VAL A 11 -11.02 -17.89 -6.52
CA VAL A 11 -9.58 -18.10 -6.36
C VAL A 11 -8.96 -18.14 -7.75
N LEU A 12 -8.44 -17.03 -8.22
CA LEU A 12 -7.58 -16.95 -9.39
C LEU A 12 -6.21 -16.52 -8.88
N GLY A 13 -5.29 -17.50 -8.80
CA GLY A 13 -3.89 -17.29 -8.42
C GLY A 13 -3.71 -16.40 -7.19
N TRP A 14 -3.67 -16.99 -6.00
CA TRP A 14 -3.24 -16.41 -4.71
C TRP A 14 -3.72 -14.99 -4.32
N GLN A 15 -4.63 -14.36 -5.05
CA GLN A 15 -5.29 -13.10 -4.71
C GLN A 15 -6.71 -13.36 -4.24
N LEU A 16 -6.98 -13.14 -2.95
CA LEU A 16 -8.34 -13.02 -2.42
C LEU A 16 -8.90 -11.65 -2.85
N LYS A 17 -9.53 -11.57 -4.02
CA LYS A 17 -10.32 -10.40 -4.38
C LYS A 17 -11.70 -10.53 -3.74
N PHE A 18 -11.97 -9.71 -2.72
CA PHE A 18 -13.32 -9.44 -2.26
C PHE A 18 -13.95 -8.41 -3.19
N GLU A 19 -14.91 -8.81 -4.01
CA GLU A 19 -15.75 -7.85 -4.74
C GLU A 19 -16.71 -7.21 -3.73
N ARG A 20 -16.34 -6.07 -3.18
CA ARG A 20 -17.28 -5.14 -2.54
C ARG A 20 -17.80 -4.18 -3.61
N SER A 21 -19.14 -3.96 -3.63
CA SER A 21 -19.77 -2.87 -4.37
C SER A 21 -19.58 -1.55 -3.59
N GLY A 22 -18.36 -1.04 -3.57
CA GLY A 22 -17.98 0.25 -3.03
C GLY A 22 -17.00 0.92 -3.98
N ASP A 23 -16.91 2.23 -3.95
CA ASP A 23 -15.90 2.96 -4.70
C ASP A 23 -14.51 2.45 -4.28
N MET A 24 -13.71 2.00 -5.26
CA MET A 24 -12.37 1.46 -4.97
C MET A 24 -11.49 2.55 -4.37
N ILE A 25 -10.69 2.18 -3.38
CA ILE A 25 -9.68 3.07 -2.80
C ILE A 25 -8.61 3.36 -3.86
N SER A 26 -8.29 4.63 -4.01
CA SER A 26 -7.30 5.09 -4.98
C SER A 26 -6.78 6.48 -4.58
N THR A 27 -5.74 6.99 -5.24
CA THR A 27 -5.26 8.36 -5.02
C THR A 27 -6.32 9.43 -5.34
N LYS A 28 -7.36 9.08 -6.09
CA LYS A 28 -8.53 9.96 -6.34
C LYS A 28 -9.63 9.81 -5.30
N ASN A 29 -9.64 8.72 -4.55
CA ASN A 29 -10.63 8.46 -3.51
C ASN A 29 -9.99 7.72 -2.33
N LEU A 30 -9.59 8.47 -1.31
CA LEU A 30 -8.96 7.95 -0.10
C LEU A 30 -9.97 7.63 1.02
N SER A 31 -11.27 7.85 0.80
CA SER A 31 -12.30 7.75 1.86
C SER A 31 -12.48 6.33 2.42
N GLY A 32 -12.09 5.31 1.65
CA GLY A 32 -12.10 3.91 2.08
C GLY A 32 -10.89 3.51 2.92
N LEU A 33 -9.83 4.32 2.97
CA LEU A 33 -8.65 3.98 3.77
C LEU A 33 -9.01 3.93 5.26
N PRO A 34 -8.66 2.82 5.95
CA PRO A 34 -8.91 2.70 7.38
C PRO A 34 -8.01 3.65 8.18
N ASP A 35 -8.35 3.88 9.46
CA ASP A 35 -7.42 4.51 10.39
C ASP A 35 -6.11 3.69 10.52
N VAL A 36 -5.02 4.37 10.93
CA VAL A 36 -3.69 3.76 11.00
C VAL A 36 -3.62 2.53 11.90
N ASN A 37 -4.40 2.45 12.97
CA ASN A 37 -4.38 1.28 13.88
C ASN A 37 -5.02 0.07 13.20
N ARG A 38 -6.16 0.26 12.53
CA ARG A 38 -6.80 -0.81 11.73
C ARG A 38 -5.91 -1.23 10.58
N LEU A 39 -5.33 -0.28 9.84
CA LEU A 39 -4.40 -0.56 8.75
C LEU A 39 -3.21 -1.40 9.25
N LYS A 40 -2.60 -0.99 10.38
CA LYS A 40 -1.49 -1.71 10.98
C LYS A 40 -1.87 -3.14 11.39
N ALA A 41 -3.04 -3.32 12.01
CA ALA A 41 -3.53 -4.63 12.40
C ALA A 41 -3.76 -5.52 11.17
N PHE A 42 -4.33 -4.96 10.10
CA PHE A 42 -4.55 -5.65 8.83
C PHE A 42 -3.22 -6.07 8.18
N CYS A 43 -2.24 -5.19 8.09
CA CYS A 43 -0.91 -5.50 7.56
C CYS A 43 -0.21 -6.63 8.33
N LYS A 44 -0.33 -6.64 9.67
CA LYS A 44 0.19 -7.73 10.51
C LYS A 44 -0.52 -9.05 10.22
N GLY A 45 -1.85 -9.00 10.04
CA GLY A 45 -2.66 -10.17 9.67
C GLY A 45 -2.27 -10.76 8.34
N LEU A 46 -2.12 -9.93 7.29
CA LEU A 46 -1.69 -10.39 5.96
C LEU A 46 -0.30 -11.03 6.00
N ALA A 47 0.67 -10.38 6.66
CA ALA A 47 2.01 -10.94 6.77
C ALA A 47 2.05 -12.26 7.56
N ALA A 48 1.20 -12.41 8.59
CA ALA A 48 1.07 -13.64 9.35
C ALA A 48 0.44 -14.75 8.49
N LEU A 49 -0.60 -14.44 7.72
CA LEU A 49 -1.22 -15.39 6.79
C LEU A 49 -0.22 -15.87 5.74
N ASP A 50 0.56 -14.97 5.17
CA ASP A 50 1.58 -15.31 4.17
C ASP A 50 2.64 -16.27 4.74
N ILE A 51 3.04 -16.06 6.00
CA ILE A 51 3.95 -16.98 6.72
C ILE A 51 3.32 -18.36 6.93
N ILE A 52 2.02 -18.43 7.25
CA ILE A 52 1.30 -19.69 7.51
C ILE A 52 1.08 -20.46 6.22
N MET A 53 0.75 -19.74 5.14
CA MET A 53 0.39 -20.36 3.86
C MET A 53 1.59 -20.83 3.04
N LEU A 54 2.76 -20.25 3.25
CA LEU A 54 3.97 -20.57 2.51
C LEU A 54 4.92 -21.41 3.37
N GLU A 55 5.33 -22.55 2.84
CA GLU A 55 6.38 -23.37 3.42
C GLU A 55 7.70 -22.56 3.50
N LYS A 56 8.55 -22.90 4.46
CA LYS A 56 9.79 -22.18 4.73
C LYS A 56 10.72 -22.07 3.51
N GLU A 57 10.73 -23.12 2.68
CA GLU A 57 11.52 -23.21 1.45
C GLU A 57 11.07 -22.18 0.39
N TRP A 58 9.82 -21.78 0.43
CA TRP A 58 9.21 -20.81 -0.50
C TRP A 58 9.14 -19.39 0.07
N SER A 59 9.83 -19.12 1.17
CA SER A 59 9.81 -17.79 1.84
C SER A 59 10.27 -16.62 0.97
N PHE A 60 10.98 -16.88 -0.14
CA PHE A 60 11.44 -15.87 -1.09
C PHE A 60 10.33 -15.34 -2.02
N ILE A 61 9.18 -16.04 -2.09
CA ILE A 61 8.03 -15.61 -2.90
C ILE A 61 6.93 -14.97 -2.06
N ARG A 62 7.22 -14.55 -0.82
CA ARG A 62 6.24 -13.86 0.03
C ARG A 62 5.80 -12.56 -0.59
N HIS A 63 4.47 -12.39 -0.64
CA HIS A 63 3.85 -11.17 -1.12
C HIS A 63 3.74 -10.10 -0.03
N TYR A 64 3.65 -10.52 1.25
CA TYR A 64 3.43 -9.64 2.39
C TYR A 64 4.50 -9.84 3.46
N THR A 65 5.16 -8.75 3.85
CA THR A 65 6.19 -8.79 4.90
C THR A 65 5.98 -7.65 5.89
N TYR A 66 6.00 -7.95 7.18
CA TYR A 66 5.90 -6.96 8.24
C TYR A 66 7.16 -6.97 9.11
N ASN A 67 7.76 -5.80 9.31
CA ASN A 67 8.92 -5.63 10.20
C ASN A 67 8.57 -4.67 11.34
N PRO A 68 8.36 -5.16 12.58
CA PRO A 68 8.00 -4.34 13.74
C PRO A 68 9.16 -3.50 14.29
N ILE A 69 10.38 -3.75 13.84
CA ILE A 69 11.61 -3.05 14.25
C ILE A 69 12.42 -2.59 13.04
N TRP A 70 11.71 -2.15 11.97
CA TRP A 70 12.34 -1.69 10.74
C TRP A 70 13.40 -0.61 10.99
N ARG A 71 13.08 0.36 11.86
CA ARG A 71 14.00 1.40 12.38
C ARG A 71 13.57 1.75 13.80
N LYS A 72 14.44 2.44 14.54
CA LYS A 72 14.13 2.87 15.93
C LYS A 72 12.78 3.60 15.98
N GLY A 73 11.80 3.02 16.69
CA GLY A 73 10.44 3.55 16.85
C GLY A 73 9.60 3.57 15.58
N LYS A 74 9.96 2.77 14.55
CA LYS A 74 9.26 2.71 13.26
C LYS A 74 9.07 1.28 12.82
N GLU A 75 7.89 1.01 12.30
CA GLU A 75 7.50 -0.29 11.74
C GLU A 75 7.26 -0.14 10.24
N ALA A 76 7.42 -1.20 9.47
CA ALA A 76 7.12 -1.15 8.05
C ALA A 76 6.48 -2.46 7.56
N PHE A 77 5.63 -2.32 6.57
CA PHE A 77 4.99 -3.41 5.85
C PHE A 77 5.30 -3.27 4.36
N TRP A 78 5.55 -4.39 3.70
CA TRP A 78 5.75 -4.46 2.26
C TRP A 78 4.71 -5.37 1.65
N ALA A 79 4.15 -4.93 0.54
CA ALA A 79 3.33 -5.74 -0.34
C ALA A 79 3.94 -5.74 -1.74
N THR A 80 3.90 -6.86 -2.42
CA THR A 80 4.30 -7.02 -3.83
C THR A 80 3.45 -8.09 -4.48
N ASP A 81 3.15 -7.92 -5.74
CA ASP A 81 2.45 -8.93 -6.55
C ASP A 81 3.42 -9.97 -7.16
N GLY A 82 4.73 -9.85 -6.87
CA GLY A 82 5.78 -10.69 -7.46
C GLY A 82 6.25 -10.22 -8.84
N SER A 83 5.66 -9.15 -9.36
CA SER A 83 6.08 -8.46 -10.58
C SER A 83 6.75 -7.12 -10.24
N GLU A 84 6.46 -6.08 -11.00
CA GLU A 84 7.01 -4.73 -10.78
C GLU A 84 6.14 -3.87 -9.85
N GLN A 85 4.95 -4.36 -9.44
CA GLN A 85 4.09 -3.66 -8.50
C GLN A 85 4.54 -3.92 -7.06
N SER A 86 4.74 -2.86 -6.32
CA SER A 86 5.15 -2.95 -4.92
C SER A 86 4.71 -1.73 -4.11
N MET A 87 4.47 -1.96 -2.83
CA MET A 87 4.07 -0.93 -1.88
C MET A 87 4.81 -1.11 -0.56
N ILE A 88 5.21 0.00 0.04
CA ILE A 88 5.69 0.06 1.42
C ILE A 88 4.76 0.94 2.25
N ILE A 89 4.35 0.45 3.42
CA ILE A 89 3.62 1.22 4.43
C ILE A 89 4.53 1.41 5.63
N MET A 90 4.78 2.66 6.01
CA MET A 90 5.69 3.04 7.08
C MET A 90 4.90 3.68 8.22
N PHE A 91 4.96 3.05 9.39
CA PHE A 91 4.27 3.49 10.61
C PHE A 91 5.25 4.15 11.57
N THR A 92 4.90 5.33 12.07
CA THR A 92 5.71 6.11 13.02
C THR A 92 4.83 6.76 14.09
N SER A 93 5.44 7.40 15.10
CA SER A 93 4.72 8.23 16.06
C SER A 93 4.15 9.51 15.46
N GLU A 94 4.73 9.96 14.36
CA GLU A 94 4.35 11.20 13.67
C GLU A 94 3.30 10.98 12.58
N GLY A 95 2.87 9.72 12.36
CA GLY A 95 1.88 9.38 11.35
C GLY A 95 2.25 8.15 10.53
N CYS A 96 1.65 8.03 9.36
CA CYS A 96 1.83 6.90 8.45
C CYS A 96 2.03 7.38 7.01
N VAL A 97 2.86 6.65 6.27
CA VAL A 97 3.09 6.88 4.84
C VAL A 97 2.91 5.59 4.08
N ILE A 98 2.11 5.62 3.01
CA ILE A 98 1.98 4.57 2.01
C ILE A 98 2.67 5.07 0.74
N ASN A 99 3.66 4.35 0.26
CA ASN A 99 4.38 4.69 -0.97
C ASN A 99 4.45 3.46 -1.87
N GLY A 100 4.20 3.62 -3.16
CA GLY A 100 4.15 2.47 -4.05
C GLY A 100 4.48 2.78 -5.50
N VAL A 101 4.60 1.68 -6.24
CA VAL A 101 4.80 1.63 -7.69
C VAL A 101 3.67 0.83 -8.28
N ASP A 102 2.91 1.45 -9.16
CA ASP A 102 1.96 0.78 -10.03
C ASP A 102 2.52 0.84 -11.46
N SER A 103 3.01 -0.29 -11.94
CA SER A 103 3.71 -0.38 -13.22
C SER A 103 2.76 -0.46 -14.42
N GLU A 104 1.49 -0.83 -14.20
CA GLU A 104 0.53 -1.01 -15.30
C GLU A 104 0.06 0.33 -15.89
N LEU A 105 0.13 1.39 -15.09
CA LEU A 105 -0.34 2.72 -15.46
C LEU A 105 0.76 3.65 -15.98
N TYR A 106 2.00 3.17 -15.98
CA TYR A 106 3.14 3.94 -16.48
C TYR A 106 3.77 3.29 -17.70
N ASP A 107 3.69 3.98 -18.83
CA ASP A 107 4.60 3.71 -19.93
C ASP A 107 6.02 4.09 -19.47
N TRP A 108 6.93 3.12 -19.45
CA TRP A 108 8.32 3.31 -19.01
C TRP A 108 9.10 4.32 -19.87
N GLU A 109 8.55 4.70 -21.03
CA GLU A 109 9.05 5.80 -21.87
C GLU A 109 8.60 7.17 -21.32
N GLU A 110 7.56 7.23 -20.51
CA GLU A 110 7.12 8.45 -19.86
C GLU A 110 7.98 8.77 -18.60
N LYS A 111 8.12 10.05 -18.35
CA LYS A 111 8.90 10.53 -17.20
C LYS A 111 8.15 10.24 -15.90
N LEU A 112 8.69 9.32 -15.10
CA LEU A 112 8.18 9.04 -13.75
C LEU A 112 8.04 10.34 -12.92
N PRO A 113 7.04 10.42 -12.04
CA PRO A 113 6.89 11.55 -11.13
C PRO A 113 8.13 11.70 -10.26
N ARG A 114 8.52 12.94 -9.98
CA ARG A 114 9.59 13.19 -9.01
C ARG A 114 9.04 12.98 -7.61
N ILE A 115 9.86 12.47 -6.71
CA ILE A 115 9.45 12.22 -5.34
C ILE A 115 9.01 13.52 -4.63
N GLU A 116 9.60 14.66 -4.99
CA GLU A 116 9.26 15.97 -4.48
C GLU A 116 7.83 16.38 -4.86
N ASP A 117 7.38 16.00 -6.07
CA ASP A 117 6.02 16.29 -6.53
C ASP A 117 5.01 15.41 -5.79
N LEU A 118 5.35 14.14 -5.54
CA LEU A 118 4.49 13.21 -4.78
C LEU A 118 4.37 13.58 -3.29
N THR A 119 5.38 14.21 -2.73
CA THR A 119 5.45 14.54 -1.29
C THR A 119 5.24 16.02 -0.98
N ASN A 120 4.82 16.81 -1.96
CA ASN A 120 4.53 18.23 -1.75
C ASN A 120 3.40 18.38 -0.70
N GLY A 121 3.64 19.24 0.32
CA GLY A 121 2.72 19.42 1.45
C GLY A 121 2.83 18.34 2.55
N MET A 122 3.63 17.27 2.34
CA MET A 122 3.88 16.29 3.39
C MET A 122 4.70 16.91 4.53
N PRO A 123 4.37 16.64 5.80
CA PRO A 123 5.16 17.11 6.95
C PRO A 123 6.61 16.64 6.91
N SER A 124 7.52 17.49 7.34
CA SER A 124 8.97 17.24 7.29
C SER A 124 9.39 15.97 8.07
N ALA A 125 8.65 15.61 9.12
CA ALA A 125 8.88 14.39 9.89
C ALA A 125 8.65 13.14 9.04
N LEU A 126 7.58 13.13 8.24
CA LEU A 126 7.23 12.04 7.33
C LEU A 126 8.09 12.05 6.06
N GLN A 127 8.44 13.24 5.54
CA GLN A 127 9.35 13.35 4.39
C GLN A 127 10.70 12.66 4.62
N LYS A 128 11.19 12.62 5.87
CA LYS A 128 12.42 11.88 6.21
C LYS A 128 12.34 10.39 5.93
N LEU A 129 11.14 9.80 5.92
CA LEU A 129 10.94 8.39 5.57
C LEU A 129 11.20 8.14 4.09
N MET A 130 10.84 9.12 3.24
CA MET A 130 11.03 9.05 1.79
C MET A 130 12.52 9.03 1.40
N ASN A 131 13.40 9.45 2.31
CA ASN A 131 14.85 9.36 2.16
C ASN A 131 15.42 7.99 2.52
N SER A 132 14.60 7.02 2.91
CA SER A 132 15.04 5.66 3.19
C SER A 132 15.59 4.96 1.95
N ARG A 133 16.54 4.04 2.15
CA ARG A 133 17.18 3.30 1.04
C ARG A 133 16.15 2.50 0.25
N GLU A 134 15.17 1.96 0.95
CA GLU A 134 14.08 1.15 0.40
C GLU A 134 13.22 1.99 -0.55
N VAL A 135 12.74 3.16 -0.10
CA VAL A 135 11.93 4.06 -0.91
C VAL A 135 12.73 4.64 -2.09
N LYS A 136 13.99 5.03 -1.86
CA LYS A 136 14.84 5.56 -2.95
C LYS A 136 15.10 4.55 -4.08
N LYS A 137 14.98 3.25 -3.81
CA LYS A 137 15.08 2.21 -4.83
C LYS A 137 13.77 1.98 -5.59
N MET A 138 12.64 2.39 -4.99
CA MET A 138 11.36 2.29 -5.63
C MET A 138 11.20 3.42 -6.65
N LYS A 139 10.72 3.10 -7.83
CA LYS A 139 10.30 4.09 -8.83
C LYS A 139 8.86 4.52 -8.51
N SER A 140 8.69 5.24 -7.41
CA SER A 140 7.38 5.57 -6.85
C SER A 140 6.47 6.29 -7.85
N THR A 141 5.24 5.81 -7.99
CA THR A 141 4.21 6.42 -8.83
C THR A 141 3.15 7.14 -8.00
N PHE A 142 3.01 6.78 -6.71
CA PHE A 142 2.12 7.44 -5.77
C PHE A 142 2.67 7.47 -4.36
N CYS A 143 2.17 8.43 -3.57
CA CYS A 143 2.45 8.56 -2.15
C CYS A 143 1.22 9.10 -1.42
N VAL A 144 0.80 8.42 -0.35
CA VAL A 144 -0.32 8.79 0.51
C VAL A 144 0.17 8.89 1.94
N TRP A 145 -0.29 9.85 2.73
CA TRP A 145 0.15 10.02 4.11
C TRP A 145 -0.96 10.52 5.03
N THR A 146 -0.76 10.34 6.32
CA THR A 146 -1.58 10.91 7.38
C THR A 146 -0.71 11.28 8.58
N GLU A 147 -1.01 12.41 9.25
CA GLU A 147 -0.35 12.85 10.49
C GLU A 147 -1.16 12.43 11.72
N ASP A 148 -2.48 12.52 11.62
CA ASP A 148 -3.40 12.24 12.72
C ASP A 148 -3.85 10.77 12.78
N GLY A 149 -3.46 9.98 11.78
CA GLY A 149 -3.82 8.58 11.66
C GLY A 149 -5.24 8.31 11.14
N VAL A 150 -5.98 9.33 10.74
CA VAL A 150 -7.38 9.24 10.30
C VAL A 150 -7.59 9.90 8.94
N VAL A 151 -7.13 11.14 8.78
CA VAL A 151 -7.30 11.89 7.54
C VAL A 151 -6.10 11.63 6.62
N TRP A 152 -6.39 11.07 5.47
CA TRP A 152 -5.38 10.73 4.47
C TRP A 152 -5.22 11.82 3.42
N HIS A 153 -4.00 12.07 3.01
CA HIS A 153 -3.60 13.07 2.03
C HIS A 153 -2.77 12.44 0.92
N CYS A 154 -2.87 12.96 -0.28
CA CYS A 154 -1.96 12.67 -1.39
C CYS A 154 -1.88 13.88 -2.33
N ASN A 155 -0.86 13.90 -3.17
CA ASN A 155 -0.84 14.77 -4.34
C ASN A 155 -1.27 13.95 -5.54
N PRO A 156 -2.49 14.16 -6.06
CA PRO A 156 -2.92 13.48 -7.26
C PRO A 156 -2.05 13.94 -8.43
N MET A 157 -1.43 13.00 -9.11
CA MET A 157 -0.79 13.28 -10.39
C MET A 157 -1.87 13.68 -11.39
N ALA A 158 -1.55 14.65 -12.25
CA ALA A 158 -2.41 15.00 -13.37
C ALA A 158 -2.45 13.80 -14.33
N GLY A 159 -3.59 13.11 -14.39
CA GLY A 159 -3.75 11.95 -15.26
C GLY A 159 -4.51 10.80 -14.61
N GLU A 160 -4.08 9.58 -14.90
CA GLU A 160 -4.69 8.35 -14.42
C GLU A 160 -4.37 8.09 -12.93
N ASP A 161 -5.14 7.19 -12.33
CA ASP A 161 -4.97 6.82 -10.93
C ASP A 161 -3.87 5.78 -10.77
N ALA A 162 -2.69 6.23 -10.37
CA ALA A 162 -1.48 5.40 -10.29
C ALA A 162 -1.43 4.47 -9.05
N SER A 163 -2.56 4.18 -8.42
CA SER A 163 -2.58 3.42 -7.16
C SER A 163 -3.75 2.44 -7.03
N LYS A 164 -4.64 2.42 -8.03
CA LYS A 164 -5.94 1.75 -7.95
C LYS A 164 -5.85 0.29 -7.49
N ASP A 165 -4.93 -0.47 -8.05
CA ASP A 165 -4.82 -1.90 -7.75
C ASP A 165 -4.09 -2.15 -6.43
N LEU A 166 -3.08 -1.35 -6.10
CA LEU A 166 -2.31 -1.52 -4.87
C LEU A 166 -3.07 -1.05 -3.62
N LEU A 167 -3.73 0.10 -3.68
CA LEU A 167 -4.52 0.57 -2.53
C LEU A 167 -5.74 -0.31 -2.27
N SER A 168 -6.31 -0.95 -3.29
CA SER A 168 -7.38 -1.92 -3.12
C SER A 168 -6.96 -3.20 -2.37
N MET A 169 -5.65 -3.47 -2.26
CA MET A 169 -5.14 -4.61 -1.46
C MET A 169 -5.32 -4.40 0.05
N ILE A 170 -5.58 -3.17 0.49
CA ILE A 170 -5.74 -2.79 1.90
C ILE A 170 -7.15 -2.30 2.24
N ASP A 171 -8.12 -2.51 1.34
CA ASP A 171 -9.54 -2.23 1.53
C ASP A 171 -10.26 -3.31 2.40
#